data_ac2bee838b951b8057e98f8648b0db64
#
_entry.id   ac2bee838b951b8057e98f8648b0db64
#
_cell.length_a   1.000
_cell.length_b   1.000
_cell.length_c   1.000
_cell.angle_alpha   90.00
_cell.angle_beta   90.00
_cell.angle_gamma   90.00
#
_symmetry.space_group_name_H-M   'P 1'
#
loop_
_entity.id
_entity.type
_entity.pdbx_description
1 polymer ?
#
loop_
_entity_poly.entity_id
_entity_poly.type
_entity_poly.pdbx_seq_one_letter_code
_entity_poly.pdbx_strand_id
1 'polypeptide(L)'
;RLEEINTKLVELSKKAVARTGYRAYVAGNLTMTGRQLYPIGKLMPEELIDVYKEQIQCLVKSGVDLLVVETMMSLAEARAALIAAKETCDLPVIISMTYGEDGRTLYGTDPATAVVVLQSLGADAIGINCSTGPEEMIPLVEQMKQYANVPILAKPNAGMPELVDGETVYAMTPEEFAAYGR
;
A
#
# COMPACT_ATOMS: atom_id res chain seq x y z
N ARG A 1 -10.25 20.69 -7.47
CA ARG A 1 -10.83 19.69 -6.54
C ARG A 1 -9.78 18.70 -5.99
N LEU A 2 -8.83 18.19 -6.84
CA LEU A 2 -7.81 17.23 -6.38
C LEU A 2 -6.94 17.83 -5.26
N GLU A 3 -6.31 18.97 -5.52
CA GLU A 3 -5.49 19.68 -4.54
C GLU A 3 -6.29 20.02 -3.27
N GLU A 4 -7.47 20.60 -3.42
CA GLU A 4 -8.33 20.98 -2.29
C GLU A 4 -8.69 19.78 -1.39
N ILE A 5 -9.04 18.64 -1.98
CA ILE A 5 -9.42 17.44 -1.23
C ILE A 5 -8.20 16.88 -0.49
N ASN A 6 -7.06 16.70 -1.18
CA ASN A 6 -5.85 16.17 -0.56
C ASN A 6 -5.36 17.11 0.57
N THR A 7 -5.37 18.42 0.36
CA THR A 7 -4.99 19.39 1.40
C THR A 7 -5.86 19.26 2.64
N LYS A 8 -7.19 19.22 2.47
CA LYS A 8 -8.12 19.07 3.61
C LYS A 8 -7.93 17.77 4.37
N LEU A 9 -7.71 16.63 3.67
CA LEU A 9 -7.48 15.35 4.30
C LEU A 9 -6.19 15.33 5.12
N VAL A 10 -5.11 15.88 4.57
CA VAL A 10 -3.83 16.01 5.29
C VAL A 10 -3.94 16.94 6.48
N GLU A 11 -4.63 18.07 6.37
CA GLU A 11 -4.90 18.98 7.49
C GLU A 11 -5.68 18.29 8.61
N LEU A 12 -6.71 17.51 8.28
CA LEU A 12 -7.49 16.76 9.26
C LEU A 12 -6.63 15.72 9.99
N SER A 13 -5.79 15.00 9.25
CA SER A 13 -4.86 14.03 9.82
C SER A 13 -3.85 14.68 10.75
N LYS A 14 -3.26 15.82 10.36
CA LYS A 14 -2.37 16.61 11.22
C LYS A 14 -3.06 17.12 12.49
N LYS A 15 -4.31 17.60 12.38
CA LYS A 15 -5.11 18.01 13.54
C LYS A 15 -5.39 16.82 14.47
N ALA A 16 -5.65 15.64 13.94
CA ALA A 16 -5.84 14.44 14.75
C ALA A 16 -4.55 14.08 15.50
N VAL A 17 -3.40 14.06 14.84
CA VAL A 17 -2.08 13.83 15.48
C VAL A 17 -1.84 14.85 16.60
N ALA A 18 -2.05 16.14 16.35
CA ALA A 18 -1.85 17.20 17.36
C ALA A 18 -2.74 17.01 18.60
N ARG A 19 -3.93 16.41 18.46
CA ARG A 19 -4.85 16.16 19.60
C ARG A 19 -4.44 14.96 20.45
N THR A 20 -3.69 14.00 19.91
CA THR A 20 -3.30 12.81 20.67
C THR A 20 -2.19 13.05 21.68
N GLY A 21 -1.39 14.09 21.48
CA GLY A 21 -0.17 14.35 22.25
C GLY A 21 0.97 13.34 21.97
N TYR A 22 0.77 12.38 21.08
CA TYR A 22 1.79 11.42 20.67
C TYR A 22 2.48 11.88 19.38
N ARG A 23 3.74 11.46 19.23
CA ARG A 23 4.46 11.62 17.96
C ARG A 23 3.91 10.60 16.97
N ALA A 24 3.33 11.07 15.86
CA ALA A 24 2.88 10.25 14.75
C ALA A 24 3.19 10.95 13.43
N TYR A 25 3.33 10.17 12.37
CA TYR A 25 3.56 10.65 11.01
C TYR A 25 2.27 10.61 10.20
N VAL A 26 2.11 11.53 9.28
CA VAL A 26 0.98 11.60 8.35
C VAL A 26 1.45 11.09 6.99
N ALA A 27 0.90 9.97 6.56
CA ALA A 27 1.18 9.37 5.27
C ALA A 27 0.23 9.89 4.18
N GLY A 28 0.80 10.23 3.02
CA GLY A 28 0.05 10.42 1.79
C GLY A 28 -0.29 9.06 1.18
N ASN A 29 -1.58 8.70 1.16
CA ASN A 29 -2.02 7.39 0.69
C ASN A 29 -2.35 7.42 -0.80
N LEU A 30 -1.85 6.43 -1.54
CA LEU A 30 -2.14 6.15 -2.94
C LEU A 30 -2.53 4.69 -3.09
N THR A 31 -3.36 4.41 -4.09
CA THR A 31 -3.79 3.06 -4.44
C THR A 31 -3.97 2.93 -5.94
N MET A 32 -4.46 1.79 -6.40
CA MET A 32 -4.72 1.54 -7.82
C MET A 32 -5.73 2.53 -8.40
N THR A 33 -5.56 2.86 -9.68
CA THR A 33 -6.49 3.70 -10.43
C THR A 33 -7.76 2.95 -10.87
N GLY A 34 -7.75 1.63 -10.81
CA GLY A 34 -8.81 0.78 -11.37
C GLY A 34 -8.80 0.70 -12.90
N ARG A 35 -7.78 1.25 -13.55
CA ARG A 35 -7.60 1.17 -15.00
C ARG A 35 -6.57 0.09 -15.34
N GLN A 36 -6.80 -0.58 -16.48
CA GLN A 36 -5.86 -1.58 -16.96
C GLN A 36 -4.84 -0.96 -17.91
N LEU A 37 -3.56 -1.29 -17.65
CA LEU A 37 -2.45 -0.88 -18.51
C LEU A 37 -2.42 -1.66 -19.81
N TYR A 38 -1.87 -1.02 -20.84
CA TYR A 38 -1.56 -1.71 -22.11
C TYR A 38 -0.62 -2.91 -21.86
N PRO A 39 -0.79 -4.07 -22.54
CA PRO A 39 -1.72 -4.32 -23.64
C PRO A 39 -3.12 -4.81 -23.20
N ILE A 40 -3.36 -5.09 -21.93
CA ILE A 40 -4.64 -5.59 -21.42
C ILE A 40 -5.71 -4.50 -21.51
N GLY A 41 -5.37 -3.29 -21.10
CA GLY A 41 -6.19 -2.09 -21.23
C GLY A 41 -5.61 -1.10 -22.26
N LYS A 42 -6.02 0.16 -22.12
CA LYS A 42 -5.62 1.24 -23.03
C LYS A 42 -4.69 2.28 -22.39
N LEU A 43 -4.52 2.23 -21.06
CA LEU A 43 -3.70 3.21 -20.35
C LEU A 43 -2.22 2.92 -20.59
N MET A 44 -1.47 3.91 -21.04
CA MET A 44 -0.03 3.79 -21.21
C MET A 44 0.68 4.00 -19.87
N PRO A 45 1.83 3.31 -19.62
CA PRO A 45 2.59 3.47 -18.37
C PRO A 45 2.99 4.92 -18.08
N GLU A 46 3.35 5.68 -19.11
CA GLU A 46 3.76 7.08 -18.98
C GLU A 46 2.59 7.97 -18.53
N GLU A 47 1.40 7.75 -19.10
CA GLU A 47 0.17 8.45 -18.70
C GLU A 47 -0.17 8.16 -17.24
N LEU A 48 0.01 6.90 -16.80
CA LEU A 48 -0.23 6.50 -15.42
C LEU A 48 0.76 7.16 -14.45
N ILE A 49 2.04 7.25 -14.82
CA ILE A 49 3.06 7.94 -14.03
C ILE A 49 2.65 9.41 -13.83
N ASP A 50 2.20 10.09 -14.88
CA ASP A 50 1.76 11.49 -14.81
C ASP A 50 0.54 11.66 -13.89
N VAL A 51 -0.43 10.73 -13.93
CA VAL A 51 -1.59 10.73 -13.02
C VAL A 51 -1.14 10.61 -11.56
N TYR A 52 -0.22 9.71 -11.25
CA TYR A 52 0.33 9.58 -9.89
C TYR A 52 1.10 10.84 -9.47
N LYS A 53 1.92 11.41 -10.35
CA LYS A 53 2.65 12.65 -10.05
C LYS A 53 1.72 13.79 -9.66
N GLU A 54 0.59 13.96 -10.35
CA GLU A 54 -0.37 15.01 -10.02
C GLU A 54 -0.89 14.89 -8.57
N GLN A 55 -1.26 13.70 -8.14
CA GLN A 55 -1.71 13.48 -6.75
C GLN A 55 -0.56 13.60 -5.74
N ILE A 56 0.61 13.04 -6.05
CA ILE A 56 1.79 13.10 -5.18
C ILE A 56 2.21 14.56 -4.93
N GLN A 57 2.22 15.40 -5.97
CA GLN A 57 2.50 16.83 -5.82
C GLN A 57 1.54 17.52 -4.85
N CYS A 58 0.25 17.20 -4.93
CA CYS A 58 -0.74 17.73 -3.98
C CYS A 58 -0.47 17.28 -2.53
N LEU A 59 -0.14 16.00 -2.33
CA LEU A 59 0.18 15.44 -1.01
C LEU A 59 1.46 16.05 -0.42
N VAL A 60 2.53 16.13 -1.20
CA VAL A 60 3.81 16.73 -0.80
C VAL A 60 3.63 18.20 -0.43
N LYS A 61 2.92 18.98 -1.27
CA LYS A 61 2.60 20.39 -1.00
C LYS A 61 1.79 20.56 0.29
N SER A 62 0.94 19.60 0.63
CA SER A 62 0.16 19.59 1.88
C SER A 62 0.99 19.17 3.09
N GLY A 63 2.23 18.71 2.87
CA GLY A 63 3.23 18.42 3.91
C GLY A 63 3.01 17.08 4.60
N VAL A 64 2.75 16.01 3.86
CA VAL A 64 2.83 14.64 4.38
C VAL A 64 4.26 14.27 4.73
N ASP A 65 4.45 13.35 5.67
CA ASP A 65 5.76 12.91 6.14
C ASP A 65 6.36 11.76 5.29
N LEU A 66 5.50 10.97 4.66
CA LEU A 66 5.86 9.84 3.80
C LEU A 66 4.74 9.54 2.82
N LEU A 67 5.01 8.68 1.83
CA LEU A 67 4.02 8.14 0.91
C LEU A 67 3.78 6.65 1.19
N VAL A 68 2.53 6.24 1.12
CA VAL A 68 2.13 4.83 1.19
C VAL A 68 1.33 4.50 -0.05
N VAL A 69 1.86 3.59 -0.87
CA VAL A 69 1.19 3.03 -2.04
C VAL A 69 0.72 1.64 -1.66
N GLU A 70 -0.58 1.47 -1.40
CA GLU A 70 -1.08 0.22 -0.82
C GLU A 70 -2.22 -0.42 -1.60
N THR A 71 -2.47 -1.69 -1.31
CA THR A 71 -3.51 -2.52 -1.93
C THR A 71 -3.28 -2.68 -3.44
N MET A 72 -2.01 -2.78 -3.83
CA MET A 72 -1.64 -2.91 -5.23
C MET A 72 -1.78 -4.36 -5.70
N MET A 73 -2.57 -4.59 -6.74
CA MET A 73 -2.78 -5.91 -7.35
C MET A 73 -1.99 -6.10 -8.64
N SER A 74 -1.40 -5.02 -9.16
CA SER A 74 -0.58 -4.99 -10.37
C SER A 74 0.83 -4.49 -10.07
N LEU A 75 1.84 -5.31 -10.30
CA LEU A 75 3.23 -4.90 -10.17
C LEU A 75 3.59 -3.78 -11.15
N ALA A 76 3.01 -3.81 -12.35
CA ALA A 76 3.26 -2.76 -13.34
C ALA A 76 2.73 -1.39 -12.85
N GLU A 77 1.55 -1.37 -12.23
CA GLU A 77 0.97 -0.15 -11.67
C GLU A 77 1.73 0.31 -10.42
N ALA A 78 2.14 -0.63 -9.53
CA ALA A 78 2.98 -0.33 -8.38
C ALA A 78 4.32 0.31 -8.78
N ARG A 79 4.95 -0.19 -9.86
CA ARG A 79 6.16 0.40 -10.44
C ARG A 79 5.92 1.83 -10.93
N ALA A 80 4.83 2.07 -11.64
CA ALA A 80 4.49 3.41 -12.12
C ALA A 80 4.31 4.40 -10.96
N ALA A 81 3.60 4.01 -9.91
CA ALA A 81 3.42 4.82 -8.71
C ALA A 81 4.76 5.10 -8.00
N LEU A 82 5.65 4.11 -7.89
CA LEU A 82 6.97 4.29 -7.27
C LEU A 82 7.86 5.22 -8.10
N ILE A 83 7.91 5.04 -9.42
CA ILE A 83 8.64 5.93 -10.32
C ILE A 83 8.11 7.36 -10.18
N ALA A 84 6.80 7.56 -10.23
CA ALA A 84 6.18 8.86 -10.02
C ALA A 84 6.60 9.51 -8.69
N ALA A 85 6.63 8.72 -7.60
CA ALA A 85 7.04 9.22 -6.29
C ALA A 85 8.51 9.64 -6.27
N LYS A 86 9.42 8.79 -6.75
CA LYS A 86 10.87 9.08 -6.77
C LYS A 86 11.26 10.21 -7.73
N GLU A 87 10.48 10.44 -8.77
CA GLU A 87 10.67 11.61 -9.67
C GLU A 87 10.06 12.90 -9.13
N THR A 88 9.18 12.82 -8.12
CA THR A 88 8.45 13.98 -7.60
C THR A 88 9.01 14.50 -6.28
N CYS A 89 9.51 13.62 -5.40
CA CYS A 89 9.99 14.00 -4.07
C CYS A 89 10.99 12.98 -3.48
N ASP A 90 11.67 13.42 -2.41
CA ASP A 90 12.60 12.60 -1.63
C ASP A 90 11.96 11.97 -0.36
N LEU A 91 10.64 11.99 -0.24
CA LEU A 91 9.96 11.39 0.91
C LEU A 91 10.10 9.87 0.88
N PRO A 92 10.14 9.23 2.08
CA PRO A 92 10.08 7.77 2.16
C PRO A 92 8.82 7.21 1.49
N VAL A 93 8.98 6.11 0.76
CA VAL A 93 7.88 5.44 0.04
C VAL A 93 7.76 4.00 0.52
N ILE A 94 6.61 3.69 1.10
CA ILE A 94 6.22 2.32 1.45
C ILE A 94 5.30 1.80 0.35
N ILE A 95 5.57 0.61 -0.18
CA ILE A 95 4.69 -0.04 -1.16
C ILE A 95 4.22 -1.39 -0.63
N SER A 96 2.91 -1.63 -0.65
CA SER A 96 2.35 -2.94 -0.32
C SER A 96 1.46 -3.48 -1.43
N MET A 97 1.67 -4.77 -1.69
CA MET A 97 0.90 -5.55 -2.64
C MET A 97 -0.21 -6.33 -1.93
N THR A 98 -1.22 -6.71 -2.68
CA THR A 98 -2.31 -7.56 -2.19
C THR A 98 -2.29 -8.88 -2.97
N TYR A 99 -2.29 -10.00 -2.22
CA TYR A 99 -2.19 -11.35 -2.75
C TYR A 99 -3.48 -12.12 -2.46
N GLY A 100 -3.89 -12.98 -3.38
CA GLY A 100 -4.97 -13.93 -3.19
C GLY A 100 -4.53 -15.17 -2.38
N GLU A 101 -5.46 -16.09 -2.19
CA GLU A 101 -5.22 -17.36 -1.49
C GLU A 101 -4.14 -18.24 -2.15
N ASP A 102 -3.94 -18.06 -3.45
CA ASP A 102 -2.89 -18.73 -4.23
C ASP A 102 -1.49 -18.13 -4.03
N GLY A 103 -1.37 -17.10 -3.18
CA GLY A 103 -0.11 -16.39 -2.93
C GLY A 103 0.35 -15.50 -4.09
N ARG A 104 -0.55 -15.16 -5.01
CA ARG A 104 -0.26 -14.29 -6.15
C ARG A 104 -1.16 -13.07 -6.18
N THR A 105 -0.67 -11.99 -6.76
CA THR A 105 -1.51 -10.84 -7.05
C THR A 105 -2.52 -11.18 -8.15
N LEU A 106 -3.52 -10.34 -8.36
CA LEU A 106 -4.52 -10.52 -9.43
C LEU A 106 -3.88 -10.74 -10.82
N TYR A 107 -2.70 -10.16 -11.05
CA TYR A 107 -1.94 -10.29 -12.31
C TYR A 107 -0.81 -11.33 -12.24
N GLY A 108 -0.84 -12.22 -11.25
CA GLY A 108 0.04 -13.40 -11.16
C GLY A 108 1.43 -13.16 -10.58
N THR A 109 1.72 -11.98 -10.03
CA THR A 109 3.01 -11.67 -9.41
C THR A 109 3.11 -12.35 -8.03
N ASP A 110 4.21 -13.07 -7.79
CA ASP A 110 4.54 -13.64 -6.48
C ASP A 110 5.29 -12.63 -5.58
N PRO A 111 5.35 -12.87 -4.25
CA PRO A 111 5.97 -11.95 -3.30
C PRO A 111 7.46 -11.70 -3.56
N ALA A 112 8.23 -12.72 -3.95
CA ALA A 112 9.66 -12.60 -4.21
C ALA A 112 9.94 -11.67 -5.41
N THR A 113 9.19 -11.85 -6.48
CA THR A 113 9.26 -10.98 -7.67
C THR A 113 8.93 -9.52 -7.31
N ALA A 114 7.86 -9.29 -6.52
CA ALA A 114 7.48 -7.95 -6.10
C ALA A 114 8.59 -7.28 -5.28
N VAL A 115 9.17 -8.00 -4.30
CA VAL A 115 10.28 -7.53 -3.48
C VAL A 115 11.48 -7.10 -4.33
N VAL A 116 11.97 -8.00 -5.18
CA VAL A 116 13.16 -7.73 -6.00
C VAL A 116 12.96 -6.52 -6.89
N VAL A 117 11.79 -6.40 -7.53
CA VAL A 117 11.52 -5.30 -8.45
C VAL A 117 11.34 -3.97 -7.71
N LEU A 118 10.53 -3.94 -6.65
CA LEU A 118 10.19 -2.67 -5.98
C LEU A 118 11.36 -2.11 -5.16
N GLN A 119 12.13 -2.95 -4.47
CA GLN A 119 13.32 -2.46 -3.77
C GLN A 119 14.40 -1.96 -4.73
N SER A 120 14.57 -2.61 -5.90
CA SER A 120 15.53 -2.15 -6.93
C SER A 120 15.16 -0.80 -7.54
N LEU A 121 13.88 -0.41 -7.49
CA LEU A 121 13.39 0.90 -7.89
C LEU A 121 13.43 1.94 -6.76
N GLY A 122 13.92 1.56 -5.58
CA GLY A 122 14.12 2.48 -4.46
C GLY A 122 12.95 2.60 -3.50
N ALA A 123 12.07 1.59 -3.37
CA ALA A 123 11.12 1.55 -2.27
C ALA A 123 11.86 1.51 -0.92
N ASP A 124 11.45 2.34 0.04
CA ASP A 124 12.07 2.42 1.36
C ASP A 124 11.55 1.33 2.32
N ALA A 125 10.34 0.82 2.06
CA ALA A 125 9.78 -0.38 2.65
C ALA A 125 8.82 -1.04 1.65
N ILE A 126 8.71 -2.35 1.74
CA ILE A 126 7.80 -3.14 0.92
C ILE A 126 6.86 -3.92 1.81
N GLY A 127 5.71 -4.36 1.29
CA GLY A 127 4.79 -5.06 2.16
C GLY A 127 3.67 -5.79 1.47
N ILE A 128 2.79 -6.26 2.33
CA ILE A 128 1.57 -6.99 1.99
C ILE A 128 0.44 -6.47 2.88
N ASN A 129 -0.73 -6.26 2.29
CA ASN A 129 -1.91 -5.83 3.03
C ASN A 129 -3.20 -6.40 2.45
N CYS A 130 -4.23 -6.46 3.28
CA CYS A 130 -5.58 -6.93 2.93
C CYS A 130 -5.66 -8.38 2.43
N SER A 131 -6.81 -8.75 1.90
CA SER A 131 -7.22 -10.05 1.31
C SER A 131 -7.26 -11.21 2.28
N THR A 132 -6.27 -11.39 3.13
CA THR A 132 -6.13 -12.56 4.00
C THR A 132 -5.93 -12.19 5.47
N GLY A 133 -6.12 -13.16 6.35
CA GLY A 133 -5.76 -13.07 7.76
C GLY A 133 -4.25 -13.21 7.98
N PRO A 134 -3.80 -13.13 9.24
CA PRO A 134 -2.37 -13.24 9.57
C PRO A 134 -1.80 -14.62 9.27
N GLU A 135 -2.57 -15.68 9.42
CA GLU A 135 -2.11 -17.06 9.20
C GLU A 135 -1.68 -17.27 7.74
N GLU A 136 -2.50 -16.88 6.79
CA GLU A 136 -2.21 -17.00 5.37
C GLU A 136 -1.12 -16.02 4.91
N MET A 137 -0.93 -14.91 5.66
CA MET A 137 0.06 -13.90 5.32
C MET A 137 1.48 -14.30 5.74
N ILE A 138 1.66 -15.08 6.80
CA ILE A 138 2.97 -15.52 7.31
C ILE A 138 3.85 -16.15 6.23
N PRO A 139 3.41 -17.18 5.47
CA PRO A 139 4.26 -17.81 4.45
C PRO A 139 4.66 -16.85 3.34
N LEU A 140 3.83 -15.85 3.02
CA LEU A 140 4.16 -14.83 2.02
C LEU A 140 5.23 -13.86 2.54
N VAL A 141 5.13 -13.46 3.81
CA VAL A 141 6.15 -12.63 4.48
C VAL A 141 7.49 -13.38 4.57
N GLU A 142 7.47 -14.68 4.91
CA GLU A 142 8.68 -15.51 4.92
C GLU A 142 9.34 -15.60 3.55
N GLN A 143 8.55 -15.69 2.50
CA GLN A 143 9.04 -15.66 1.13
C GLN A 143 9.67 -14.30 0.79
N MET A 144 9.03 -13.18 1.20
CA MET A 144 9.58 -11.83 1.02
C MET A 144 10.91 -11.65 1.75
N LYS A 145 11.02 -12.16 2.99
CA LYS A 145 12.23 -12.04 3.83
C LYS A 145 13.49 -12.61 3.19
N GLN A 146 13.37 -13.60 2.32
CA GLN A 146 14.53 -14.22 1.65
C GLN A 146 15.23 -13.26 0.68
N TYR A 147 14.52 -12.23 0.18
CA TYR A 147 14.99 -11.32 -0.86
C TYR A 147 14.98 -9.85 -0.44
N ALA A 148 14.33 -9.52 0.68
CA ALA A 148 14.18 -8.14 1.14
C ALA A 148 15.46 -7.62 1.80
N ASN A 149 15.91 -6.45 1.35
CA ASN A 149 16.98 -5.66 1.96
C ASN A 149 16.44 -4.38 2.63
N VAL A 150 15.12 -4.21 2.59
CA VAL A 150 14.36 -3.09 3.20
C VAL A 150 13.33 -3.65 4.18
N PRO A 151 12.80 -2.85 5.12
CA PRO A 151 11.76 -3.29 6.04
C PRO A 151 10.54 -3.87 5.32
N ILE A 152 9.92 -4.88 5.93
CA ILE A 152 8.69 -5.50 5.44
C ILE A 152 7.52 -5.03 6.30
N LEU A 153 6.46 -4.53 5.66
CA LEU A 153 5.18 -4.18 6.26
C LEU A 153 4.19 -5.33 6.05
N ALA A 154 3.58 -5.82 7.13
CA ALA A 154 2.48 -6.78 7.07
C ALA A 154 1.24 -6.18 7.74
N LYS A 155 0.14 -6.05 7.01
CA LYS A 155 -1.13 -5.50 7.48
C LYS A 155 -2.28 -6.46 7.13
N PRO A 156 -2.43 -7.59 7.85
CA PRO A 156 -3.50 -8.54 7.61
C PRO A 156 -4.86 -8.00 8.05
N ASN A 157 -5.92 -8.59 7.51
CA ASN A 157 -7.27 -8.44 8.05
C ASN A 157 -7.39 -9.21 9.37
N ALA A 158 -8.40 -8.89 10.17
CA ALA A 158 -8.74 -9.65 11.38
C ALA A 158 -9.57 -10.91 11.03
N GLY A 159 -9.05 -11.75 10.14
CA GLY A 159 -9.75 -12.83 9.46
C GLY A 159 -10.49 -12.35 8.20
N MET A 160 -11.25 -13.27 7.59
CA MET A 160 -12.11 -12.92 6.45
C MET A 160 -13.40 -12.26 6.95
N PRO A 161 -13.91 -11.24 6.25
CA PRO A 161 -15.18 -10.63 6.63
C PRO A 161 -16.34 -11.58 6.37
N GLU A 162 -17.24 -11.69 7.34
CA GLU A 162 -18.50 -12.42 7.24
C GLU A 162 -19.69 -11.45 7.29
N LEU A 163 -20.76 -11.76 6.56
CA LEU A 163 -21.99 -10.99 6.64
C LEU A 163 -22.94 -11.65 7.63
N VAL A 164 -23.11 -11.05 8.81
CA VAL A 164 -24.01 -11.52 9.86
C VAL A 164 -25.10 -10.47 10.07
N ASP A 165 -26.37 -10.86 9.86
CA ASP A 165 -27.54 -9.97 9.99
C ASP A 165 -27.44 -8.65 9.21
N GLY A 166 -26.73 -8.66 8.06
CA GLY A 166 -26.54 -7.50 7.20
C GLY A 166 -25.38 -6.59 7.61
N GLU A 167 -24.63 -6.94 8.64
CA GLU A 167 -23.42 -6.24 9.07
C GLU A 167 -22.16 -7.04 8.75
N THR A 168 -21.09 -6.35 8.38
CA THR A 168 -19.78 -6.98 8.15
C THR A 168 -19.09 -7.20 9.49
N VAL A 169 -18.81 -8.46 9.81
CA VAL A 169 -18.17 -8.89 11.06
C VAL A 169 -16.84 -9.59 10.74
N TYR A 170 -15.84 -9.38 11.60
CA TYR A 170 -14.58 -10.10 11.56
C TYR A 170 -14.52 -11.01 12.79
N ALA A 171 -14.31 -12.31 12.57
CA ALA A 171 -14.41 -13.31 13.64
C ALA A 171 -13.19 -13.32 14.59
N MET A 172 -12.03 -12.83 14.14
CA MET A 172 -10.78 -12.87 14.91
C MET A 172 -10.79 -11.84 16.05
N THR A 173 -10.55 -12.30 17.28
CA THR A 173 -10.41 -11.43 18.45
C THR A 173 -9.05 -10.71 18.48
N PRO A 174 -8.91 -9.59 19.25
CA PRO A 174 -7.63 -8.92 19.42
C PRO A 174 -6.53 -9.83 20.00
N GLU A 175 -6.88 -10.75 20.89
CA GLU A 175 -5.96 -11.70 21.52
C GLU A 175 -5.43 -12.73 20.51
N GLU A 176 -6.30 -13.26 19.67
CA GLU A 176 -5.94 -14.16 18.57
C GLU A 176 -5.05 -13.44 17.56
N PHE A 177 -5.43 -12.23 17.13
CA PHE A 177 -4.61 -11.43 16.22
C PHE A 177 -3.22 -11.14 16.79
N ALA A 178 -3.12 -10.75 18.06
CA ALA A 178 -1.86 -10.46 18.73
C ALA A 178 -0.92 -11.67 18.85
N ALA A 179 -1.46 -12.90 18.85
CA ALA A 179 -0.66 -14.12 18.89
C ALA A 179 0.21 -14.31 17.63
N TYR A 180 -0.25 -13.80 16.49
CA TYR A 180 0.51 -13.84 15.23
C TYR A 180 1.59 -12.75 15.13
N GLY A 181 1.56 -11.73 15.97
CA GLY A 181 2.55 -10.63 15.99
C GLY A 181 3.80 -10.89 16.82
N ARG A 182 3.93 -12.12 17.35
CA ARG A 182 5.06 -12.58 18.19
C ARG A 182 5.96 -13.51 17.40
#